data_99ce6ed2351596173f82f11aa5579f4d
#
_entry.id   99ce6ed2351596173f82f11aa5579f4d
#
_cell.length_a   1.000
_cell.length_b   1.000
_cell.length_c   1.000
_cell.angle_alpha   90.00
_cell.angle_beta   90.00
_cell.angle_gamma   90.00
#
_symmetry.space_group_name_H-M   'P 1'
#
loop_
_entity.id
_entity.type
_entity.pdbx_description
1 polymer ?
#
loop_
_entity_poly.entity_id
_entity_poly.type
_entity_poly.pdbx_seq_one_letter_code
_entity_poly.pdbx_strand_id
1 'polypeptide(L)'
;MSRSDLDITDAGAVRDALARWQPAVVVNCAAWTAVDDAEASEDAALRVNGDAVAGLAACCASNGAALVQVSTDYVFDGVGREPYPEDGLPAPRTAYGRSKLAGERAVLEQAGLAGYVVRTAWLYGAHGPSFVATMIRMEREQAQVHVVDDQRGQPTWSIDVADRIHALVASAAPPGIYHATSSGETTWFGLAREVFRLRGADPARVLVATSSALARPAVRPAYSVLGHAAWGLAGLTPIGSWQQALQRGLPELAAVTAAAEPAP
;
A
#
# COMPACT_ATOMS: atom_id res chain seq x y z
N MET A 1 -14.56 -9.17 2.66
CA MET A 1 -14.34 -9.98 3.88
C MET A 1 -13.31 -9.28 4.75
N SER A 2 -13.54 -9.27 6.05
CA SER A 2 -12.60 -8.81 7.08
C SER A 2 -11.87 -10.00 7.71
N ARG A 3 -10.93 -9.74 8.61
CA ARG A 3 -10.23 -10.79 9.38
C ARG A 3 -11.20 -11.64 10.22
N SER A 4 -12.29 -11.05 10.71
CA SER A 4 -13.32 -11.78 11.46
C SER A 4 -14.13 -12.73 10.57
N ASP A 5 -14.20 -12.48 9.27
CA ASP A 5 -14.91 -13.33 8.32
C ASP A 5 -14.01 -14.48 7.82
N LEU A 6 -12.72 -14.22 7.61
CA LEU A 6 -11.72 -15.18 7.16
C LEU A 6 -10.32 -14.77 7.63
N ASP A 7 -9.72 -15.53 8.53
CA ASP A 7 -8.30 -15.39 8.87
C ASP A 7 -7.47 -16.18 7.85
N ILE A 8 -6.64 -15.48 7.06
CA ILE A 8 -5.81 -16.11 6.02
C ILE A 8 -4.72 -17.04 6.59
N THR A 9 -4.43 -16.96 7.90
CA THR A 9 -3.48 -17.86 8.57
C THR A 9 -4.10 -19.22 8.90
N ASP A 10 -5.43 -19.35 8.82
CA ASP A 10 -6.13 -20.63 8.92
C ASP A 10 -6.28 -21.29 7.54
N ALA A 11 -5.38 -22.21 7.23
CA ALA A 11 -5.37 -22.93 5.96
C ALA A 11 -6.65 -23.76 5.72
N GLY A 12 -7.33 -24.21 6.79
CA GLY A 12 -8.61 -24.90 6.69
C GLY A 12 -9.70 -23.97 6.21
N ALA A 13 -9.88 -22.85 6.92
CA ALA A 13 -10.85 -21.81 6.58
C ALA A 13 -10.64 -21.26 5.15
N VAL A 14 -9.37 -21.08 4.72
CA VAL A 14 -9.05 -20.64 3.35
C VAL A 14 -9.50 -21.68 2.31
N ARG A 15 -9.21 -22.96 2.51
CA ARG A 15 -9.66 -24.03 1.60
C ARG A 15 -11.18 -24.08 1.48
N ASP A 16 -11.87 -24.03 2.64
CA ASP A 16 -13.33 -24.10 2.70
C ASP A 16 -13.98 -22.90 2.00
N ALA A 17 -13.41 -21.70 2.19
CA ALA A 17 -13.86 -20.49 1.51
C ALA A 17 -13.70 -20.58 -0.02
N LEU A 18 -12.55 -21.00 -0.52
CA LEU A 18 -12.31 -21.18 -1.96
C LEU A 18 -13.20 -22.26 -2.56
N ALA A 19 -13.37 -23.40 -1.88
CA ALA A 19 -14.27 -24.48 -2.32
C ALA A 19 -15.74 -24.02 -2.37
N ARG A 20 -16.17 -23.19 -1.41
CA ARG A 20 -17.55 -22.67 -1.33
C ARG A 20 -17.85 -21.64 -2.41
N TRP A 21 -16.94 -20.68 -2.62
CA TRP A 21 -17.22 -19.53 -3.50
C TRP A 21 -16.69 -19.69 -4.92
N GLN A 22 -15.75 -20.59 -5.14
CA GLN A 22 -15.12 -20.87 -6.44
C GLN A 22 -14.79 -19.58 -7.23
N PRO A 23 -14.04 -18.64 -6.61
CA PRO A 23 -13.76 -17.37 -7.26
C PRO A 23 -12.83 -17.57 -8.45
N ALA A 24 -13.05 -16.82 -9.54
CA ALA A 24 -12.08 -16.75 -10.64
C ALA A 24 -10.80 -15.99 -10.25
N VAL A 25 -10.94 -15.02 -9.33
CA VAL A 25 -9.83 -14.16 -8.86
C VAL A 25 -9.96 -13.94 -7.35
N VAL A 26 -8.85 -14.05 -6.65
CA VAL A 26 -8.71 -13.65 -5.25
C VAL A 26 -7.83 -12.42 -5.18
N VAL A 27 -8.29 -11.35 -4.50
CA VAL A 27 -7.47 -10.17 -4.20
C VAL A 27 -7.14 -10.20 -2.71
N ASN A 28 -5.87 -10.43 -2.37
CA ASN A 28 -5.42 -10.45 -1.00
C ASN A 28 -4.91 -9.08 -0.55
N CYS A 29 -5.72 -8.39 0.25
CA CYS A 29 -5.35 -7.15 0.96
C CYS A 29 -5.01 -7.38 2.43
N ALA A 30 -5.17 -8.63 2.95
CA ALA A 30 -4.84 -8.94 4.33
C ALA A 30 -3.33 -8.92 4.54
N ALA A 31 -2.88 -8.21 5.56
CA ALA A 31 -1.48 -8.08 5.89
C ALA A 31 -1.26 -7.59 7.33
N TRP A 32 -0.11 -7.91 7.89
CA TRP A 32 0.48 -7.18 9.01
C TRP A 32 1.08 -5.88 8.46
N THR A 33 0.53 -4.73 8.81
CA THR A 33 0.93 -3.41 8.28
C THR A 33 1.56 -2.48 9.31
N ALA A 34 1.61 -2.89 10.58
CA ALA A 34 2.27 -2.15 11.65
C ALA A 34 3.79 -2.28 11.50
N VAL A 35 4.39 -1.37 10.71
CA VAL A 35 5.80 -1.41 10.27
C VAL A 35 6.76 -1.39 11.46
N ASP A 36 6.51 -0.54 12.47
CA ASP A 36 7.36 -0.43 13.65
C ASP A 36 7.23 -1.67 14.57
N ASP A 37 6.02 -2.20 14.74
CA ASP A 37 5.78 -3.40 15.55
C ASP A 37 6.39 -4.65 14.91
N ALA A 38 6.51 -4.68 13.59
CA ALA A 38 7.13 -5.81 12.88
C ALA A 38 8.61 -5.97 13.25
N GLU A 39 9.34 -4.89 13.60
CA GLU A 39 10.74 -4.99 14.03
C GLU A 39 10.90 -5.80 15.32
N ALA A 40 9.91 -5.74 16.21
CA ALA A 40 9.89 -6.52 17.45
C ALA A 40 9.19 -7.89 17.29
N SER A 41 8.51 -8.14 16.17
CA SER A 41 7.65 -9.31 15.97
C SER A 41 7.75 -9.86 14.53
N GLU A 42 8.98 -9.96 14.00
CA GLU A 42 9.22 -10.34 12.60
C GLU A 42 8.61 -11.71 12.26
N ASP A 43 8.71 -12.71 13.14
CA ASP A 43 8.11 -14.02 12.93
C ASP A 43 6.58 -13.96 12.81
N ALA A 44 5.93 -13.08 13.58
CA ALA A 44 4.49 -12.90 13.49
C ALA A 44 4.09 -12.18 12.20
N ALA A 45 4.86 -11.18 11.76
CA ALA A 45 4.68 -10.53 10.49
C ALA A 45 4.91 -11.51 9.31
N LEU A 46 5.95 -12.36 9.40
CA LEU A 46 6.25 -13.39 8.39
C LEU A 46 5.13 -14.41 8.27
N ARG A 47 4.57 -14.89 9.39
CA ARG A 47 3.41 -15.81 9.35
C ARG A 47 2.23 -15.26 8.58
N VAL A 48 1.93 -13.95 8.71
CA VAL A 48 0.80 -13.31 8.03
C VAL A 48 1.15 -12.95 6.59
N ASN A 49 2.30 -12.28 6.38
CA ASN A 49 2.68 -11.69 5.10
C ASN A 49 3.40 -12.67 4.17
N GLY A 50 3.98 -13.75 4.68
CA GLY A 50 4.72 -14.77 3.96
C GLY A 50 3.99 -16.11 3.93
N ASP A 51 3.96 -16.82 5.08
CA ASP A 51 3.47 -18.21 5.15
C ASP A 51 1.99 -18.35 4.78
N ALA A 52 1.13 -17.45 5.30
CA ALA A 52 -0.29 -17.45 4.97
C ALA A 52 -0.53 -17.13 3.49
N VAL A 53 0.28 -16.24 2.90
CA VAL A 53 0.23 -15.94 1.46
C VAL A 53 0.66 -17.15 0.63
N ALA A 54 1.68 -17.90 1.06
CA ALA A 54 2.08 -19.15 0.40
C ALA A 54 0.96 -20.19 0.41
N GLY A 55 0.29 -20.36 1.57
CA GLY A 55 -0.88 -21.24 1.68
C GLY A 55 -2.03 -20.81 0.77
N LEU A 56 -2.31 -19.50 0.72
CA LEU A 56 -3.34 -18.94 -0.15
C LEU A 56 -3.00 -19.14 -1.64
N ALA A 57 -1.73 -18.92 -2.03
CA ALA A 57 -1.26 -19.11 -3.40
C ALA A 57 -1.43 -20.58 -3.85
N ALA A 58 -1.05 -21.54 -3.01
CA ALA A 58 -1.24 -22.97 -3.28
C ALA A 58 -2.73 -23.34 -3.40
N CYS A 59 -3.58 -22.80 -2.53
CA CYS A 59 -5.02 -23.00 -2.61
C CYS A 59 -5.63 -22.41 -3.88
N CYS A 60 -5.22 -21.19 -4.29
CA CYS A 60 -5.67 -20.58 -5.53
C CYS A 60 -5.26 -21.40 -6.75
N ALA A 61 -4.00 -21.84 -6.82
CA ALA A 61 -3.50 -22.69 -7.91
C ALA A 61 -4.31 -24.00 -8.02
N SER A 62 -4.60 -24.65 -6.89
CA SER A 62 -5.37 -25.91 -6.86
C SER A 62 -6.83 -25.74 -7.29
N ASN A 63 -7.40 -24.53 -7.16
CA ASN A 63 -8.78 -24.22 -7.55
C ASN A 63 -8.88 -23.49 -8.90
N GLY A 64 -7.77 -23.27 -9.62
CA GLY A 64 -7.75 -22.56 -10.89
C GLY A 64 -8.07 -21.06 -10.76
N ALA A 65 -7.97 -20.49 -9.56
CA ALA A 65 -8.18 -19.06 -9.32
C ALA A 65 -6.89 -18.27 -9.54
N ALA A 66 -6.97 -17.09 -10.13
CA ALA A 66 -5.87 -16.12 -10.12
C ALA A 66 -5.72 -15.49 -8.71
N LEU A 67 -4.50 -15.07 -8.35
CA LEU A 67 -4.24 -14.37 -7.10
C LEU A 67 -3.59 -13.01 -7.37
N VAL A 68 -4.17 -11.95 -6.84
CA VAL A 68 -3.58 -10.62 -6.77
C VAL A 68 -3.14 -10.36 -5.32
N GLN A 69 -1.83 -10.27 -5.10
CA GLN A 69 -1.24 -9.97 -3.81
C GLN A 69 -0.86 -8.50 -3.73
N VAL A 70 -1.51 -7.75 -2.83
CA VAL A 70 -1.10 -6.38 -2.54
C VAL A 70 0.22 -6.38 -1.75
N SER A 71 1.21 -5.65 -2.25
CA SER A 71 2.55 -5.53 -1.66
C SER A 71 2.93 -4.05 -1.46
N THR A 72 4.21 -3.74 -1.26
CA THR A 72 4.71 -2.46 -0.76
C THR A 72 6.02 -2.04 -1.43
N ASP A 73 6.29 -0.74 -1.43
CA ASP A 73 7.57 -0.11 -1.74
C ASP A 73 8.70 -0.49 -0.76
N TYR A 74 8.36 -0.95 0.46
CA TYR A 74 9.34 -1.40 1.47
C TYR A 74 10.11 -2.67 1.08
N VAL A 75 9.81 -3.29 -0.04
CA VAL A 75 10.63 -4.38 -0.58
C VAL A 75 11.95 -3.90 -1.15
N PHE A 76 12.10 -2.60 -1.41
CA PHE A 76 13.34 -1.96 -1.86
C PHE A 76 14.17 -1.40 -0.69
N ASP A 77 15.42 -1.03 -0.96
CA ASP A 77 16.37 -0.51 0.04
C ASP A 77 16.06 0.92 0.52
N GLY A 78 15.26 1.68 -0.24
CA GLY A 78 14.81 3.01 0.15
C GLY A 78 15.85 4.12 0.03
N VAL A 79 16.96 3.89 -0.70
CA VAL A 79 18.05 4.87 -0.91
C VAL A 79 18.26 5.23 -2.39
N GLY A 80 17.36 4.83 -3.27
CA GLY A 80 17.37 5.17 -4.69
C GLY A 80 17.33 6.68 -4.95
N ARG A 81 17.57 7.06 -6.20
CA ARG A 81 17.48 8.44 -6.69
C ARG A 81 16.64 8.55 -7.96
N GLU A 82 16.20 7.41 -8.46
CA GLU A 82 15.32 7.26 -9.62
C GLU A 82 14.22 6.26 -9.26
N PRO A 83 13.04 6.32 -9.89
CA PRO A 83 11.95 5.39 -9.62
C PRO A 83 12.39 3.93 -9.74
N TYR A 84 12.12 3.13 -8.72
CA TYR A 84 12.39 1.68 -8.74
C TYR A 84 11.56 1.02 -9.83
N PRO A 85 12.16 0.30 -10.79
CA PRO A 85 11.41 -0.44 -11.81
C PRO A 85 10.80 -1.73 -11.24
N GLU A 86 9.81 -2.31 -11.93
CA GLU A 86 9.13 -3.53 -11.48
C GLU A 86 10.06 -4.74 -11.41
N ASP A 87 11.07 -4.82 -12.28
CA ASP A 87 12.13 -5.83 -12.30
C ASP A 87 13.33 -5.48 -11.42
N GLY A 88 13.27 -4.36 -10.69
CA GLY A 88 14.31 -3.93 -9.76
C GLY A 88 14.55 -4.96 -8.67
N LEU A 89 15.82 -5.17 -8.31
CA LEU A 89 16.21 -6.15 -7.31
C LEU A 89 15.74 -5.74 -5.91
N PRO A 90 14.87 -6.53 -5.22
CA PRO A 90 14.44 -6.22 -3.87
C PRO A 90 15.58 -6.32 -2.86
N ALA A 91 15.65 -5.36 -1.93
CA ALA A 91 16.62 -5.31 -0.84
C ALA A 91 16.01 -4.71 0.44
N PRO A 92 14.98 -5.34 1.04
CA PRO A 92 14.21 -4.78 2.14
C PRO A 92 15.07 -4.59 3.39
N ARG A 93 14.99 -3.39 4.00
CA ARG A 93 15.75 -3.03 5.21
C ARG A 93 14.95 -3.23 6.51
N THR A 94 13.65 -3.50 6.42
CA THR A 94 12.75 -3.65 7.56
C THR A 94 12.18 -5.06 7.64
N ALA A 95 11.80 -5.50 8.86
CA ALA A 95 11.10 -6.77 9.06
C ALA A 95 9.79 -6.83 8.27
N TYR A 96 9.03 -5.73 8.24
CA TYR A 96 7.85 -5.60 7.39
C TYR A 96 8.16 -5.85 5.91
N GLY A 97 9.17 -5.16 5.36
CA GLY A 97 9.56 -5.33 3.95
C GLY A 97 10.00 -6.76 3.63
N ARG A 98 10.79 -7.40 4.52
CA ARG A 98 11.21 -8.81 4.38
C ARG A 98 10.00 -9.76 4.38
N SER A 99 9.07 -9.56 5.31
CA SER A 99 7.86 -10.40 5.40
C SER A 99 6.98 -10.25 4.15
N LYS A 100 6.81 -9.04 3.61
CA LYS A 100 6.06 -8.79 2.38
C LYS A 100 6.73 -9.41 1.16
N LEU A 101 8.07 -9.31 1.06
CA LEU A 101 8.83 -9.93 -0.01
C LEU A 101 8.72 -11.46 -0.01
N ALA A 102 8.65 -12.10 1.17
CA ALA A 102 8.39 -13.53 1.27
C ALA A 102 7.05 -13.92 0.62
N GLY A 103 5.99 -13.14 0.86
CA GLY A 103 4.70 -13.32 0.19
C GLY A 103 4.74 -13.07 -1.32
N GLU A 104 5.48 -12.08 -1.81
CA GLU A 104 5.68 -11.87 -3.24
C GLU A 104 6.29 -13.10 -3.91
N ARG A 105 7.38 -13.63 -3.33
CA ARG A 105 8.06 -14.84 -3.84
C ARG A 105 7.13 -16.03 -3.88
N ALA A 106 6.36 -16.23 -2.80
CA ALA A 106 5.40 -17.33 -2.73
C ALA A 106 4.35 -17.26 -3.86
N VAL A 107 3.90 -16.09 -4.25
CA VAL A 107 2.95 -15.92 -5.36
C VAL A 107 3.61 -16.12 -6.72
N LEU A 108 4.82 -15.56 -6.93
CA LEU A 108 5.50 -15.61 -8.22
C LEU A 108 6.10 -16.98 -8.53
N GLU A 109 6.50 -17.74 -7.50
CA GLU A 109 7.11 -19.06 -7.63
C GLU A 109 6.09 -20.21 -7.62
N GLN A 110 4.80 -19.94 -7.29
CA GLN A 110 3.77 -20.97 -7.22
C GLN A 110 3.43 -21.51 -8.60
N ALA A 111 3.77 -22.76 -8.86
CA ALA A 111 3.48 -23.43 -10.12
C ALA A 111 1.95 -23.52 -10.38
N GLY A 112 1.55 -23.25 -11.62
CA GLY A 112 0.15 -23.30 -12.04
C GLY A 112 -0.73 -22.14 -11.59
N LEU A 113 -0.17 -21.12 -10.91
CA LEU A 113 -0.89 -19.93 -10.47
C LEU A 113 -0.75 -18.79 -11.49
N ALA A 114 -1.88 -18.17 -11.86
CA ALA A 114 -1.86 -16.83 -12.44
C ALA A 114 -1.68 -15.80 -11.30
N GLY A 115 -0.42 -15.57 -10.92
CA GLY A 115 -0.05 -14.73 -9.77
C GLY A 115 0.30 -13.31 -10.17
N TYR A 116 -0.33 -12.32 -9.54
CA TYR A 116 -0.05 -10.89 -9.69
C TYR A 116 0.43 -10.32 -8.37
N VAL A 117 1.53 -9.59 -8.38
CA VAL A 117 2.01 -8.80 -7.24
C VAL A 117 1.77 -7.33 -7.57
N VAL A 118 1.01 -6.64 -6.74
CA VAL A 118 0.70 -5.21 -6.90
C VAL A 118 1.37 -4.45 -5.76
N ARG A 119 2.54 -3.84 -6.04
CA ARG A 119 3.25 -2.99 -5.08
C ARG A 119 2.63 -1.60 -5.08
N THR A 120 2.38 -1.08 -3.89
CA THR A 120 1.83 0.26 -3.68
C THR A 120 2.58 0.97 -2.55
N ALA A 121 2.32 2.28 -2.37
CA ALA A 121 2.97 3.10 -1.35
C ALA A 121 2.02 4.18 -0.84
N TRP A 122 2.23 4.65 0.39
CA TRP A 122 1.59 5.83 0.98
C TRP A 122 0.07 5.85 0.78
N LEU A 123 -0.57 4.69 1.00
CA LEU A 123 -2.01 4.53 0.79
C LEU A 123 -2.81 5.45 1.72
N TYR A 124 -3.84 6.06 1.15
CA TYR A 124 -4.87 6.77 1.89
C TYR A 124 -6.26 6.46 1.30
N GLY A 125 -7.29 6.60 2.13
CA GLY A 125 -8.68 6.36 1.73
C GLY A 125 -9.64 6.69 2.87
N ALA A 126 -10.93 6.60 2.62
CA ALA A 126 -11.98 6.92 3.59
C ALA A 126 -12.00 5.96 4.79
N HIS A 127 -11.49 4.74 4.62
CA HIS A 127 -11.55 3.71 5.65
C HIS A 127 -10.17 3.44 6.25
N GLY A 128 -10.09 3.49 7.57
CA GLY A 128 -8.86 3.25 8.31
C GLY A 128 -7.95 4.48 8.48
N PRO A 129 -6.91 4.34 9.32
CA PRO A 129 -5.98 5.43 9.58
C PRO A 129 -5.09 5.71 8.37
N SER A 130 -4.86 6.99 8.07
CA SER A 130 -3.93 7.41 7.02
C SER A 130 -3.26 8.74 7.38
N PHE A 131 -2.14 9.03 6.74
CA PHE A 131 -1.47 10.32 6.91
C PHE A 131 -2.37 11.49 6.49
N VAL A 132 -3.11 11.35 5.40
CA VAL A 132 -4.02 12.39 4.91
C VAL A 132 -5.12 12.66 5.95
N ALA A 133 -5.74 11.63 6.53
CA ALA A 133 -6.73 11.77 7.59
C ALA A 133 -6.13 12.45 8.83
N THR A 134 -4.87 12.10 9.18
CA THR A 134 -4.14 12.75 10.28
C THR A 134 -3.94 14.25 9.99
N MET A 135 -3.55 14.63 8.77
CA MET A 135 -3.37 16.03 8.40
C MET A 135 -4.69 16.82 8.39
N ILE A 136 -5.78 16.21 7.96
CA ILE A 136 -7.13 16.81 8.03
C ILE A 136 -7.50 17.13 9.49
N ARG A 137 -7.23 16.22 10.42
CA ARG A 137 -7.47 16.44 11.84
C ARG A 137 -6.56 17.53 12.42
N MET A 138 -5.24 17.42 12.18
CA MET A 138 -4.27 18.39 12.69
C MET A 138 -4.48 19.80 12.14
N GLU A 139 -4.98 19.94 10.92
CA GLU A 139 -5.33 21.22 10.33
C GLU A 139 -6.37 21.97 11.17
N ARG A 140 -7.29 21.25 11.80
CA ARG A 140 -8.36 21.81 12.64
C ARG A 140 -7.90 22.06 14.07
N GLU A 141 -7.07 21.16 14.63
CA GLU A 141 -6.73 21.12 16.05
C GLU A 141 -5.47 21.95 16.41
N GLN A 142 -4.55 22.15 15.46
CA GLN A 142 -3.23 22.69 15.75
C GLN A 142 -2.90 23.95 14.94
N ALA A 143 -2.31 24.93 15.60
CA ALA A 143 -1.87 26.17 14.94
C ALA A 143 -0.74 25.90 13.93
N GLN A 144 0.16 24.97 14.24
CA GLN A 144 1.30 24.57 13.39
C GLN A 144 1.54 23.07 13.49
N VAL A 145 2.02 22.44 12.42
CA VAL A 145 2.36 21.01 12.34
C VAL A 145 3.77 20.85 11.79
N HIS A 146 4.56 19.96 12.40
CA HIS A 146 5.90 19.64 11.93
C HIS A 146 5.88 18.32 11.15
N VAL A 147 6.35 18.33 9.89
CA VAL A 147 6.32 17.18 8.98
C VAL A 147 7.67 16.99 8.30
N VAL A 148 8.11 15.73 8.18
CA VAL A 148 9.40 15.38 7.57
C VAL A 148 9.42 15.69 6.08
N ASP A 149 10.56 16.24 5.60
CA ASP A 149 10.78 16.62 4.20
C ASP A 149 11.90 15.78 3.54
N ASP A 150 12.49 14.87 4.28
CA ASP A 150 13.60 14.00 3.87
C ASP A 150 13.17 12.58 3.47
N GLN A 151 11.86 12.34 3.29
CA GLN A 151 11.29 11.11 2.77
C GLN A 151 10.45 11.43 1.54
N ARG A 152 10.77 10.82 0.40
CA ARG A 152 10.14 11.04 -0.90
C ARG A 152 9.44 9.78 -1.40
N GLY A 153 8.19 9.93 -1.84
CA GLY A 153 7.34 8.83 -2.30
C GLY A 153 6.12 9.31 -3.08
N GLN A 154 5.12 8.44 -3.18
CA GLN A 154 3.93 8.66 -4.00
C GLN A 154 2.66 8.45 -3.17
N PRO A 155 1.97 9.52 -2.75
CA PRO A 155 0.65 9.38 -2.13
C PRO A 155 -0.31 8.69 -3.09
N THR A 156 -0.98 7.64 -2.64
CA THR A 156 -1.81 6.81 -3.51
C THR A 156 -3.19 6.60 -2.91
N TRP A 157 -4.23 6.97 -3.65
CA TRP A 157 -5.61 6.78 -3.24
C TRP A 157 -6.04 5.33 -3.44
N SER A 158 -6.59 4.71 -2.40
CA SER A 158 -6.97 3.28 -2.42
C SER A 158 -8.00 2.93 -3.50
N ILE A 159 -8.88 3.86 -3.86
CA ILE A 159 -9.85 3.67 -4.96
C ILE A 159 -9.12 3.52 -6.30
N ASP A 160 -8.12 4.38 -6.57
CA ASP A 160 -7.35 4.29 -7.81
C ASP A 160 -6.57 2.95 -7.90
N VAL A 161 -6.08 2.42 -6.77
CA VAL A 161 -5.46 1.08 -6.71
C VAL A 161 -6.48 -0.02 -7.01
N ALA A 162 -7.68 0.06 -6.42
CA ALA A 162 -8.74 -0.90 -6.68
C ALA A 162 -9.16 -0.91 -8.16
N ASP A 163 -9.30 0.27 -8.77
CA ASP A 163 -9.61 0.40 -10.21
C ASP A 163 -8.50 -0.21 -11.08
N ARG A 164 -7.24 -0.04 -10.71
CA ARG A 164 -6.12 -0.64 -11.45
C ARG A 164 -6.06 -2.15 -11.29
N ILE A 165 -6.28 -2.68 -10.08
CA ILE A 165 -6.40 -4.12 -9.85
C ILE A 165 -7.54 -4.71 -10.71
N HIS A 166 -8.70 -4.05 -10.72
CA HIS A 166 -9.82 -4.48 -11.56
C HIS A 166 -9.44 -4.49 -13.06
N ALA A 167 -8.83 -3.41 -13.56
CA ALA A 167 -8.39 -3.32 -14.96
C ALA A 167 -7.35 -4.41 -15.28
N LEU A 168 -6.41 -4.70 -14.36
CA LEU A 168 -5.38 -5.72 -14.51
C LEU A 168 -6.00 -7.11 -14.72
N VAL A 169 -6.91 -7.50 -13.83
CA VAL A 169 -7.53 -8.85 -13.90
C VAL A 169 -8.54 -8.97 -15.05
N ALA A 170 -9.16 -7.87 -15.46
CA ALA A 170 -10.14 -7.86 -16.58
C ALA A 170 -9.47 -7.91 -17.97
N SER A 171 -8.20 -7.48 -18.08
CA SER A 171 -7.49 -7.32 -19.36
C SER A 171 -6.73 -8.57 -19.80
N ALA A 172 -6.70 -9.64 -19.03
CA ALA A 172 -5.83 -10.79 -19.25
C ALA A 172 -4.33 -10.40 -19.40
N ALA A 173 -3.90 -9.35 -18.73
CA ALA A 173 -2.50 -8.94 -18.67
C ALA A 173 -1.60 -10.08 -18.14
N PRO A 174 -0.33 -10.17 -18.56
CA PRO A 174 0.55 -11.22 -18.08
C PRO A 174 0.68 -11.23 -16.55
N PRO A 175 0.65 -12.40 -15.89
CA PRO A 175 1.01 -12.51 -14.48
C PRO A 175 2.40 -11.94 -14.22
N GLY A 176 2.60 -11.36 -13.03
CA GLY A 176 3.87 -10.75 -12.68
C GLY A 176 3.74 -9.58 -11.72
N ILE A 177 4.73 -8.70 -11.69
CA ILE A 177 4.81 -7.54 -10.80
C ILE A 177 4.33 -6.28 -11.50
N TYR A 178 3.47 -5.53 -10.80
CA TYR A 178 2.96 -4.23 -11.22
C TYR A 178 3.07 -3.23 -10.08
N HIS A 179 3.43 -1.99 -10.38
CA HIS A 179 3.50 -0.92 -9.40
C HIS A 179 2.26 -0.02 -9.51
N ALA A 180 1.38 -0.08 -8.52
CA ALA A 180 0.14 0.69 -8.48
C ALA A 180 0.26 1.85 -7.49
N THR A 181 1.08 2.84 -7.84
CA THR A 181 1.18 4.12 -7.15
C THR A 181 0.76 5.25 -8.09
N SER A 182 0.32 6.38 -7.53
CA SER A 182 0.02 7.58 -8.33
C SER A 182 1.26 8.09 -9.05
N SER A 183 1.06 8.71 -10.21
CA SER A 183 2.13 9.37 -10.96
C SER A 183 2.58 10.66 -10.27
N GLY A 184 3.84 11.05 -10.51
CA GLY A 184 4.52 12.14 -9.81
C GLY A 184 5.07 11.66 -8.46
N GLU A 185 5.69 12.56 -7.74
CA GLU A 185 6.29 12.30 -6.43
C GLU A 185 6.22 13.53 -5.54
N THR A 186 6.31 13.33 -4.22
CA THR A 186 6.37 14.41 -3.24
C THR A 186 7.04 13.93 -1.95
N THR A 187 7.21 14.83 -0.98
CA THR A 187 7.58 14.48 0.40
C THR A 187 6.34 14.46 1.29
N TRP A 188 6.44 13.89 2.51
CA TRP A 188 5.37 14.00 3.49
C TRP A 188 5.02 15.46 3.80
N PHE A 189 6.03 16.33 3.87
CA PHE A 189 5.85 17.78 4.02
C PHE A 189 5.07 18.38 2.85
N GLY A 190 5.45 18.06 1.60
CA GLY A 190 4.74 18.51 0.41
C GLY A 190 3.29 18.04 0.38
N LEU A 191 3.03 16.79 0.75
CA LEU A 191 1.67 16.22 0.85
C LEU A 191 0.86 16.97 1.92
N ALA A 192 1.42 17.19 3.10
CA ALA A 192 0.73 17.92 4.18
C ALA A 192 0.33 19.34 3.76
N ARG A 193 1.24 20.05 3.11
CA ARG A 193 0.95 21.40 2.58
C ARG A 193 -0.17 21.41 1.55
N GLU A 194 -0.21 20.41 0.68
CA GLU A 194 -1.27 20.26 -0.32
C GLU A 194 -2.62 19.94 0.32
N VAL A 195 -2.65 19.10 1.38
CA VAL A 195 -3.87 18.87 2.17
C VAL A 195 -4.39 20.18 2.76
N PHE A 196 -3.52 20.97 3.42
CA PHE A 196 -3.89 22.26 4.01
C PHE A 196 -4.43 23.21 2.93
N ARG A 197 -3.74 23.34 1.80
CA ARG A 197 -4.16 24.19 0.68
C ARG A 197 -5.55 23.81 0.15
N LEU A 198 -5.79 22.52 -0.08
CA LEU A 198 -7.09 22.04 -0.59
C LEU A 198 -8.22 22.18 0.43
N ARG A 199 -7.87 22.24 1.73
CA ARG A 199 -8.80 22.51 2.82
C ARG A 199 -9.08 24.00 3.03
N GLY A 200 -8.42 24.91 2.27
CA GLY A 200 -8.55 26.35 2.43
C GLY A 200 -7.75 26.91 3.61
N ALA A 201 -6.88 26.12 4.24
CA ALA A 201 -6.00 26.56 5.32
C ALA A 201 -4.66 27.08 4.76
N ASP A 202 -3.94 27.88 5.56
CA ASP A 202 -2.62 28.39 5.18
C ASP A 202 -1.56 27.26 5.19
N PRO A 203 -0.95 26.91 4.05
CA PRO A 203 0.10 25.90 3.98
C PRO A 203 1.38 26.28 4.75
N ALA A 204 1.58 27.54 5.11
CA ALA A 204 2.72 27.97 5.93
C ALA A 204 2.63 27.50 7.39
N ARG A 205 1.48 27.01 7.84
CA ARG A 205 1.30 26.34 9.13
C ARG A 205 2.00 24.96 9.19
N VAL A 206 2.35 24.39 8.05
CA VAL A 206 3.15 23.16 7.97
C VAL A 206 4.62 23.54 7.96
N LEU A 207 5.35 23.09 8.98
CA LEU A 207 6.77 23.37 9.18
C LEU A 207 7.60 22.12 8.88
N VAL A 208 8.81 22.33 8.37
CA VAL A 208 9.74 21.23 8.06
C VAL A 208 10.26 20.59 9.34
N ALA A 209 10.28 19.26 9.36
CA ALA A 209 11.03 18.43 10.31
C ALA A 209 11.98 17.48 9.57
N THR A 210 12.87 16.83 10.29
CA THR A 210 13.76 15.79 9.76
C THR A 210 13.43 14.44 10.40
N SER A 211 13.63 13.35 9.66
CA SER A 211 13.44 11.98 10.19
C SER A 211 14.30 11.69 11.42
N SER A 212 15.48 12.33 11.53
CA SER A 212 16.37 12.18 12.68
C SER A 212 15.78 12.70 13.98
N ALA A 213 14.81 13.62 13.90
CA ALA A 213 14.09 14.14 15.08
C ALA A 213 12.97 13.17 15.55
N LEU A 214 12.62 12.17 14.76
CA LEU A 214 11.57 11.21 15.03
C LEU A 214 12.16 9.81 15.12
N ALA A 215 12.67 9.44 16.31
CA ALA A 215 13.17 8.08 16.53
C ALA A 215 12.04 7.05 16.32
N ARG A 216 12.22 6.13 15.37
CA ARG A 216 11.29 5.03 15.09
C ARG A 216 12.06 3.71 15.02
N PRO A 217 11.45 2.58 15.47
CA PRO A 217 12.08 1.26 15.38
C PRO A 217 12.46 0.88 13.96
N ALA A 218 11.55 1.04 13.01
CA ALA A 218 11.80 0.71 11.61
C ALA A 218 12.39 1.90 10.84
N VAL A 219 13.42 1.65 10.06
CA VAL A 219 14.02 2.64 9.13
C VAL A 219 13.00 3.00 8.05
N ARG A 220 12.77 4.30 7.87
CA ARG A 220 11.90 4.78 6.79
C ARG A 220 12.71 5.05 5.52
N PRO A 221 12.18 4.66 4.33
CA PRO A 221 12.83 4.96 3.06
C PRO A 221 13.00 6.46 2.87
N ALA A 222 14.21 6.92 2.52
CA ALA A 222 14.44 8.28 2.08
C ALA A 222 13.86 8.52 0.67
N TYR A 223 13.84 7.47 -0.15
CA TYR A 223 13.26 7.48 -1.49
C TYR A 223 12.55 6.15 -1.76
N SER A 224 11.26 6.20 -2.08
CA SER A 224 10.45 5.00 -2.34
C SER A 224 9.55 5.12 -3.58
N VAL A 225 9.92 6.00 -4.51
CA VAL A 225 9.15 6.20 -5.75
C VAL A 225 9.25 4.96 -6.64
N LEU A 226 8.11 4.50 -7.14
CA LEU A 226 7.97 3.32 -7.99
C LEU A 226 7.74 3.72 -9.45
N GLY A 227 8.41 3.06 -10.40
CA GLY A 227 8.18 3.18 -11.83
C GLY A 227 6.93 2.42 -12.26
N HIS A 228 6.42 2.69 -13.47
CA HIS A 228 5.13 2.16 -13.94
C HIS A 228 5.23 1.52 -15.33
N ALA A 229 6.39 0.98 -15.72
CA ALA A 229 6.62 0.49 -17.07
C ALA A 229 5.75 -0.73 -17.43
N ALA A 230 5.51 -1.63 -16.46
CA ALA A 230 4.74 -2.85 -16.68
C ALA A 230 3.31 -2.58 -17.17
N TRP A 231 2.68 -1.49 -16.75
CA TRP A 231 1.33 -1.12 -17.22
C TRP A 231 1.31 -0.86 -18.72
N GLY A 232 2.26 -0.06 -19.22
CA GLY A 232 2.38 0.23 -20.67
C GLY A 232 2.70 -1.02 -21.49
N LEU A 233 3.54 -1.91 -20.99
CA LEU A 233 3.86 -3.18 -21.62
C LEU A 233 2.64 -4.11 -21.69
N ALA A 234 1.73 -4.03 -20.72
CA ALA A 234 0.47 -4.75 -20.70
C ALA A 234 -0.66 -4.04 -21.49
N GLY A 235 -0.38 -2.91 -22.15
CA GLY A 235 -1.39 -2.12 -22.85
C GLY A 235 -2.37 -1.38 -21.95
N LEU A 236 -2.01 -1.20 -20.67
CA LEU A 236 -2.84 -0.55 -19.65
C LEU A 236 -2.26 0.81 -19.25
N THR A 237 -3.13 1.70 -18.76
CA THR A 237 -2.71 3.01 -18.27
C THR A 237 -2.41 2.93 -16.76
N PRO A 238 -1.27 3.45 -16.27
CA PRO A 238 -0.99 3.55 -14.83
C PRO A 238 -1.92 4.57 -14.14
N ILE A 239 -1.83 4.65 -12.82
CA ILE A 239 -2.56 5.64 -12.02
C ILE A 239 -2.08 7.05 -12.39
N GLY A 240 -3.02 7.98 -12.49
CA GLY A 240 -2.75 9.39 -12.78
C GLY A 240 -2.07 10.16 -11.63
N SER A 241 -2.03 11.49 -11.75
CA SER A 241 -1.34 12.37 -10.79
C SER A 241 -1.89 12.26 -9.37
N TRP A 242 -0.98 12.20 -8.37
CA TRP A 242 -1.33 12.17 -6.96
C TRP A 242 -2.11 13.41 -6.51
N GLN A 243 -1.83 14.59 -7.10
CA GLN A 243 -2.56 15.83 -6.78
C GLN A 243 -4.03 15.72 -7.20
N GLN A 244 -4.29 15.19 -8.41
CA GLN A 244 -5.65 14.99 -8.90
C GLN A 244 -6.38 13.91 -8.07
N ALA A 245 -5.71 12.83 -7.71
CA ALA A 245 -6.25 11.79 -6.83
C ALA A 245 -6.62 12.37 -5.46
N LEU A 246 -5.72 13.17 -4.85
CA LEU A 246 -5.97 13.82 -3.58
C LEU A 246 -7.16 14.79 -3.66
N GLN A 247 -7.23 15.60 -4.70
CA GLN A 247 -8.34 16.54 -4.91
C GLN A 247 -9.69 15.82 -5.02
N ARG A 248 -9.75 14.67 -5.69
CA ARG A 248 -10.96 13.85 -5.81
C ARG A 248 -11.35 13.17 -4.49
N GLY A 249 -10.38 12.58 -3.78
CA GLY A 249 -10.61 11.80 -2.58
C GLY A 249 -10.81 12.62 -1.29
N LEU A 250 -10.28 13.85 -1.25
CA LEU A 250 -10.25 14.67 -0.04
C LEU A 250 -11.64 14.99 0.56
N PRO A 251 -12.70 15.30 -0.25
CA PRO A 251 -14.04 15.56 0.31
C PRO A 251 -14.61 14.38 1.10
N GLU A 252 -14.47 13.16 0.59
CA GLU A 252 -14.92 11.95 1.26
C GLU A 252 -14.12 11.68 2.55
N LEU A 253 -12.79 11.80 2.47
CA LEU A 253 -11.93 11.64 3.65
C LEU A 253 -12.27 12.66 4.74
N ALA A 254 -12.51 13.90 4.37
CA ALA A 254 -12.87 14.95 5.32
C ALA A 254 -14.20 14.69 6.02
N ALA A 255 -15.20 14.18 5.28
CA ALA A 255 -16.50 13.82 5.83
C ALA A 255 -16.38 12.67 6.84
N VAL A 256 -15.66 11.60 6.50
CA VAL A 256 -15.44 10.44 7.38
C VAL A 256 -14.61 10.83 8.61
N THR A 257 -13.56 11.63 8.45
CA THR A 257 -12.74 12.10 9.58
C THR A 257 -13.57 12.94 10.56
N ALA A 258 -14.47 13.79 10.05
CA ALA A 258 -15.37 14.57 10.89
C ALA A 258 -16.40 13.72 11.65
N ALA A 259 -16.90 12.65 11.02
CA ALA A 259 -17.89 11.75 11.65
C ALA A 259 -17.29 10.81 12.71
N ALA A 260 -15.98 10.57 12.67
CA ALA A 260 -15.27 9.71 13.62
C ALA A 260 -14.88 10.44 14.93
N GLU A 261 -15.05 11.77 15.00
CA GLU A 261 -14.81 12.54 16.22
C GLU A 261 -16.04 12.39 17.16
N PRO A 262 -15.81 12.09 18.48
CA PRO A 262 -16.91 12.15 19.42
C PRO A 262 -17.50 13.56 19.43
N ALA A 263 -18.83 13.65 19.46
CA ALA A 263 -19.53 14.94 19.63
C ALA A 263 -19.01 15.65 20.91
N PRO A 264 -18.83 16.98 20.90
CA PRO A 264 -18.29 17.75 22.01
C PRO A 264 -19.13 17.61 23.30
#